data_4738aa2d029df33fed787cb7cdef6b03
#
_entry.id   4738aa2d029df33fed787cb7cdef6b03
#
_cell.length_a   1.000
_cell.length_b   1.000
_cell.length_c   1.000
_cell.angle_alpha   90.00
_cell.angle_beta   90.00
_cell.angle_gamma   90.00
#
_symmetry.space_group_name_H-M   'P 1'
#
loop_
_entity.id
_entity.type
_entity.pdbx_description
1 polymer ?
#
loop_
_entity_poly.entity_id
_entity_poly.type
_entity_poly.pdbx_seq_one_letter_code
_entity_poly.pdbx_strand_id
1 'polypeptide(L)'
;MKLIHHGAHEGVTGSCHQLKWDDSSLLVDCGIFQGNEAKKNPNPEIQFSLDGIVGLLLTHVHIDHIGRLPYLFAAGFDKPIYCSQPTAKLVPLVIEDALRIGFTRSRRLIKKFLQRIGSALVPLPYHQWHDIDGGPRIRLSPAGHVLGSTIFEVELPSGETVVFSGDVGTGSDPLLKKPVSPPKADLLVLESTYGDKLHESTSDREKRLEKVIRDTLADGGVTIIPAFSLGLSLIHI
;
A
#
# COMPACT_ATOMS: atom_id res chain seq x y z
N MET A 1 -19.06 -13.86 -6.34
CA MET A 1 -18.19 -12.95 -5.58
C MET A 1 -18.79 -11.55 -5.43
N LYS A 2 -18.33 -10.76 -4.46
CA LYS A 2 -18.71 -9.34 -4.24
C LYS A 2 -17.49 -8.53 -3.81
N LEU A 3 -17.27 -7.38 -4.43
CA LEU A 3 -16.25 -6.41 -4.03
C LEU A 3 -16.90 -5.25 -3.28
N ILE A 4 -16.35 -4.88 -2.12
CA ILE A 4 -16.80 -3.75 -1.30
C ILE A 4 -15.60 -2.81 -1.12
N HIS A 5 -15.81 -1.53 -1.33
CA HIS A 5 -14.81 -0.50 -1.10
C HIS A 5 -15.12 0.21 0.23
N HIS A 6 -14.15 0.23 1.14
CA HIS A 6 -14.19 0.95 2.42
C HIS A 6 -13.37 2.25 2.37
N GLY A 7 -12.78 2.55 1.20
CA GLY A 7 -12.02 3.75 0.90
C GLY A 7 -11.40 3.71 -0.49
N ALA A 8 -10.82 4.83 -0.92
CA ALA A 8 -10.14 5.05 -2.22
C ALA A 8 -10.98 4.74 -3.49
N HIS A 9 -12.33 4.79 -3.41
CA HIS A 9 -13.20 4.58 -4.58
C HIS A 9 -13.74 5.90 -5.16
N GLU A 10 -13.78 6.95 -4.36
CA GLU A 10 -14.14 8.32 -4.76
C GLU A 10 -12.98 9.31 -4.55
N GLY A 11 -11.77 8.79 -4.33
CA GLY A 11 -10.57 9.55 -4.04
C GLY A 11 -9.32 8.71 -4.18
N VAL A 12 -8.19 9.23 -3.67
CA VAL A 12 -6.87 8.64 -3.85
C VAL A 12 -6.39 7.93 -2.59
N THR A 13 -6.81 8.39 -1.40
CA THR A 13 -6.25 7.90 -0.12
C THR A 13 -7.22 7.03 0.66
N GLY A 14 -6.70 6.31 1.67
CA GLY A 14 -7.52 5.45 2.50
C GLY A 14 -7.85 4.10 1.85
N SER A 15 -6.96 3.57 1.02
CA SER A 15 -7.15 2.29 0.32
C SER A 15 -7.57 1.20 1.29
N CYS A 16 -8.76 0.64 1.05
CA CYS A 16 -9.29 -0.48 1.81
C CYS A 16 -10.42 -1.13 1.03
N HIS A 17 -10.20 -2.35 0.59
CA HIS A 17 -11.16 -3.10 -0.21
C HIS A 17 -11.43 -4.45 0.46
N GLN A 18 -12.63 -4.98 0.27
CA GLN A 18 -13.02 -6.29 0.79
C GLN A 18 -13.58 -7.14 -0.35
N LEU A 19 -12.89 -8.23 -0.66
CA LEU A 19 -13.34 -9.23 -1.62
C LEU A 19 -14.06 -10.35 -0.86
N LYS A 20 -15.35 -10.52 -1.14
CA LYS A 20 -16.21 -11.53 -0.50
C LYS A 20 -16.57 -12.65 -1.47
N TRP A 21 -16.56 -13.86 -0.96
CA TRP A 21 -17.12 -15.07 -1.59
C TRP A 21 -17.77 -15.91 -0.49
N ASP A 22 -18.88 -16.49 -0.77
CA ASP A 22 -19.69 -17.22 0.22
C ASP A 22 -19.78 -16.46 1.57
N ASP A 23 -19.44 -17.08 2.68
CA ASP A 23 -19.39 -16.47 4.01
C ASP A 23 -18.00 -15.94 4.40
N SER A 24 -17.04 -15.95 3.46
CA SER A 24 -15.66 -15.57 3.70
C SER A 24 -15.27 -14.31 2.93
N SER A 25 -14.19 -13.65 3.37
CA SER A 25 -13.64 -12.50 2.65
C SER A 25 -12.15 -12.28 2.94
N LEU A 26 -11.49 -11.56 2.01
CA LEU A 26 -10.16 -10.98 2.19
C LEU A 26 -10.26 -9.46 2.22
N LEU A 27 -9.49 -8.82 3.10
CA LEU A 27 -9.19 -7.40 2.97
C LEU A 27 -7.98 -7.20 2.05
N VAL A 28 -7.97 -6.08 1.33
CA VAL A 28 -6.83 -5.58 0.57
C VAL A 28 -6.59 -4.15 1.01
N ASP A 29 -5.43 -3.93 1.62
CA ASP A 29 -5.03 -2.70 2.30
C ASP A 29 -5.97 -2.29 3.45
N CYS A 30 -5.48 -1.38 4.29
CA CYS A 30 -6.24 -0.73 5.35
C CYS A 30 -5.60 0.62 5.66
N GLY A 31 -5.75 1.54 4.70
CA GLY A 31 -5.09 2.84 4.69
C GLY A 31 -5.84 3.93 5.42
N ILE A 32 -5.12 4.99 5.77
CA ILE A 32 -5.71 6.19 6.39
C ILE A 32 -6.03 7.22 5.31
N PHE A 33 -7.13 7.94 5.47
CA PHE A 33 -7.44 9.09 4.62
C PHE A 33 -6.50 10.25 4.91
N GLN A 34 -6.09 10.99 3.87
CA GLN A 34 -5.15 12.10 3.96
C GLN A 34 -5.72 13.38 3.33
N GLY A 35 -5.12 14.51 3.65
CA GLY A 35 -5.46 15.81 3.06
C GLY A 35 -6.94 16.18 3.19
N ASN A 36 -7.57 16.56 2.08
CA ASN A 36 -8.99 16.93 2.05
C ASN A 36 -9.93 15.73 2.24
N GLU A 37 -9.51 14.53 1.90
CA GLU A 37 -10.29 13.31 2.10
C GLU A 37 -10.41 12.95 3.58
N ALA A 38 -9.36 13.22 4.37
CA ALA A 38 -9.40 13.06 5.83
C ALA A 38 -10.44 13.97 6.50
N LYS A 39 -10.71 15.17 5.93
CA LYS A 39 -11.75 16.07 6.46
C LYS A 39 -13.15 15.51 6.26
N LYS A 40 -13.35 14.74 5.17
CA LYS A 40 -14.63 14.07 4.88
C LYS A 40 -14.78 12.76 5.65
N ASN A 41 -13.65 12.15 6.01
CA ASN A 41 -13.57 10.88 6.73
C ASN A 41 -12.74 11.04 8.02
N PRO A 42 -13.20 11.82 9.01
CA PRO A 42 -12.39 12.17 10.18
C PRO A 42 -12.22 11.02 11.17
N ASN A 43 -13.05 9.99 11.09
CA ASN A 43 -12.96 8.83 11.96
C ASN A 43 -12.14 7.71 11.33
N PRO A 44 -10.92 7.40 11.85
CA PRO A 44 -10.09 6.33 11.33
C PRO A 44 -10.48 4.93 11.82
N GLU A 45 -11.44 4.82 12.74
CA GLU A 45 -11.91 3.54 13.28
C GLU A 45 -12.54 2.66 12.19
N ILE A 46 -12.49 1.35 12.42
CA ILE A 46 -13.10 0.37 11.52
C ILE A 46 -14.61 0.37 11.70
N GLN A 47 -15.33 0.72 10.65
CA GLN A 47 -16.79 0.86 10.65
C GLN A 47 -17.52 -0.33 10.00
N PHE A 48 -16.80 -1.40 9.64
CA PHE A 48 -17.35 -2.59 9.02
C PHE A 48 -17.09 -3.84 9.87
N SER A 49 -17.92 -4.88 9.69
CA SER A 49 -17.74 -6.15 10.40
C SER A 49 -16.47 -6.87 9.94
N LEU A 50 -15.75 -7.46 10.90
CA LEU A 50 -14.61 -8.33 10.67
C LEU A 50 -15.02 -9.81 10.52
N ASP A 51 -16.30 -10.13 10.63
CA ASP A 51 -16.81 -11.50 10.50
C ASP A 51 -16.52 -12.06 9.09
N GLY A 52 -16.05 -13.30 9.07
CA GLY A 52 -15.72 -14.00 7.83
C GLY A 52 -14.44 -13.50 7.13
N ILE A 53 -13.72 -12.52 7.69
CA ILE A 53 -12.42 -12.12 7.14
C ILE A 53 -11.37 -13.17 7.49
N VAL A 54 -10.74 -13.76 6.47
CA VAL A 54 -9.73 -14.81 6.62
C VAL A 54 -8.29 -14.28 6.55
N GLY A 55 -8.08 -13.05 6.09
CA GLY A 55 -6.76 -12.43 5.98
C GLY A 55 -6.79 -11.03 5.41
N LEU A 56 -5.62 -10.38 5.44
CA LEU A 56 -5.37 -9.07 4.84
C LEU A 56 -4.20 -9.19 3.86
N LEU A 57 -4.38 -8.64 2.67
CA LEU A 57 -3.32 -8.47 1.67
C LEU A 57 -2.80 -7.02 1.76
N LEU A 58 -1.49 -6.83 1.94
CA LEU A 58 -0.88 -5.50 1.89
C LEU A 58 -0.12 -5.33 0.59
N THR A 59 -0.58 -4.38 -0.23
CA THR A 59 0.05 -4.07 -1.52
C THR A 59 1.40 -3.40 -1.33
N HIS A 60 1.50 -2.45 -0.43
CA HIS A 60 2.75 -1.75 -0.09
C HIS A 60 2.62 -0.96 1.22
N VAL A 61 3.66 -0.19 1.60
CA VAL A 61 3.78 0.38 2.94
C VAL A 61 3.42 1.86 3.06
N HIS A 62 2.87 2.50 2.04
CA HIS A 62 2.42 3.88 2.19
C HIS A 62 1.29 3.97 3.20
N ILE A 63 1.22 5.11 3.88
CA ILE A 63 0.33 5.27 5.04
C ILE A 63 -1.15 5.25 4.66
N ASP A 64 -1.49 5.63 3.45
CA ASP A 64 -2.82 5.53 2.86
C ASP A 64 -3.19 4.10 2.43
N HIS A 65 -2.28 3.13 2.62
CA HIS A 65 -2.51 1.69 2.45
C HIS A 65 -2.40 0.89 3.75
N ILE A 66 -1.66 1.39 4.76
CA ILE A 66 -1.47 0.65 6.02
C ILE A 66 -1.83 1.45 7.27
N GLY A 67 -2.16 2.73 7.16
CA GLY A 67 -2.27 3.64 8.30
C GLY A 67 -3.39 3.33 9.28
N ARG A 68 -4.42 2.56 8.91
CA ARG A 68 -5.47 2.10 9.83
C ARG A 68 -5.20 0.72 10.44
N LEU A 69 -4.03 0.11 10.22
CA LEU A 69 -3.69 -1.14 10.89
C LEU A 69 -3.82 -1.07 12.43
N PRO A 70 -3.41 0.03 13.11
CA PRO A 70 -3.64 0.15 14.54
C PRO A 70 -5.12 0.04 14.94
N TYR A 71 -6.00 0.66 14.18
CA TYR A 71 -7.44 0.61 14.40
C TYR A 71 -8.04 -0.75 14.05
N LEU A 72 -7.53 -1.40 13.00
CA LEU A 72 -7.94 -2.73 12.59
C LEU A 72 -7.64 -3.76 13.71
N PHE A 73 -6.44 -3.69 14.30
CA PHE A 73 -6.08 -4.53 15.45
C PHE A 73 -6.87 -4.17 16.71
N ALA A 74 -7.19 -2.89 16.92
CA ALA A 74 -8.05 -2.45 18.04
C ALA A 74 -9.49 -2.97 17.90
N ALA A 75 -9.99 -3.08 16.67
CA ALA A 75 -11.29 -3.66 16.37
C ALA A 75 -11.32 -5.20 16.52
N GLY A 76 -10.20 -5.84 16.82
CA GLY A 76 -10.14 -7.29 17.09
C GLY A 76 -9.59 -8.14 15.95
N PHE A 77 -9.05 -7.56 14.88
CA PHE A 77 -8.42 -8.33 13.80
C PHE A 77 -7.26 -9.18 14.33
N ASP A 78 -7.29 -10.47 14.01
CA ASP A 78 -6.34 -11.49 14.47
C ASP A 78 -5.84 -12.44 13.37
N LYS A 79 -6.15 -12.11 12.11
CA LYS A 79 -5.84 -12.96 10.95
C LYS A 79 -4.46 -12.64 10.35
N PRO A 80 -3.92 -13.56 9.51
CA PRO A 80 -2.67 -13.34 8.80
C PRO A 80 -2.71 -12.10 7.90
N ILE A 81 -1.54 -11.45 7.78
CA ILE A 81 -1.30 -10.32 6.88
C ILE A 81 -0.27 -10.75 5.85
N TYR A 82 -0.72 -10.98 4.63
CA TYR A 82 0.11 -11.43 3.52
C TYR A 82 0.70 -10.23 2.78
N CYS A 83 2.01 -10.24 2.55
CA CYS A 83 2.71 -9.17 1.84
C CYS A 83 4.02 -9.68 1.23
N SER A 84 4.68 -8.86 0.42
CA SER A 84 6.02 -9.20 -0.07
C SER A 84 7.05 -9.20 1.06
N GLN A 85 8.15 -9.93 0.88
CA GLN A 85 9.24 -9.96 1.86
C GLN A 85 9.82 -8.58 2.19
N PRO A 86 10.04 -7.64 1.23
CA PRO A 86 10.47 -6.29 1.57
C PRO A 86 9.40 -5.51 2.34
N THR A 87 8.12 -5.60 1.95
CA THR A 87 7.02 -4.96 2.67
C THR A 87 6.95 -5.41 4.13
N ALA A 88 7.11 -6.70 4.40
CA ALA A 88 7.13 -7.21 5.78
C ALA A 88 8.24 -6.61 6.66
N LYS A 89 9.38 -6.26 6.06
CA LYS A 89 10.49 -5.58 6.77
C LYS A 89 10.22 -4.09 6.99
N LEU A 90 9.49 -3.44 6.08
CA LEU A 90 9.23 -2.00 6.12
C LEU A 90 8.00 -1.64 6.98
N VAL A 91 6.98 -2.48 7.03
CA VAL A 91 5.74 -2.23 7.81
C VAL A 91 6.03 -1.81 9.25
N PRO A 92 6.88 -2.51 10.04
CA PRO A 92 7.17 -2.11 11.40
C PRO A 92 7.77 -0.70 11.51
N LEU A 93 8.63 -0.31 10.57
CA LEU A 93 9.29 0.99 10.56
C LEU A 93 8.29 2.12 10.30
N VAL A 94 7.47 1.97 9.27
CA VAL A 94 6.47 2.99 8.88
C VAL A 94 5.38 3.11 9.95
N ILE A 95 4.91 2.00 10.50
CA ILE A 95 3.90 2.01 11.56
C ILE A 95 4.46 2.57 12.87
N GLU A 96 5.73 2.31 13.22
CA GLU A 96 6.35 2.91 14.39
C GLU A 96 6.34 4.44 14.30
N ASP A 97 6.72 4.99 13.15
CA ASP A 97 6.71 6.44 12.92
C ASP A 97 5.29 7.01 13.00
N ALA A 98 4.34 6.40 12.33
CA ALA A 98 2.92 6.79 12.38
C ALA A 98 2.35 6.76 13.81
N LEU A 99 2.68 5.74 14.60
CA LEU A 99 2.26 5.63 15.99
C LEU A 99 2.85 6.74 16.86
N ARG A 100 4.11 7.08 16.67
CA ARG A 100 4.80 8.17 17.41
C ARG A 100 4.21 9.53 17.12
N ILE A 101 3.81 9.78 15.88
CA ILE A 101 3.27 11.07 15.43
C ILE A 101 1.79 11.19 15.83
N GLY A 102 0.98 10.17 15.57
CA GLY A 102 -0.47 10.27 15.62
C GLY A 102 -1.17 9.64 16.84
N PHE A 103 -0.51 8.71 17.58
CA PHE A 103 -1.21 7.90 18.57
C PHE A 103 -0.64 8.00 19.99
N THR A 104 0.65 7.74 20.16
CA THR A 104 1.23 7.66 21.51
C THR A 104 2.74 7.82 21.49
N ARG A 105 3.26 8.49 22.54
CA ARG A 105 4.70 8.55 22.80
C ARG A 105 5.21 7.42 23.70
N SER A 106 4.32 6.53 24.14
CA SER A 106 4.69 5.40 25.00
C SER A 106 5.45 4.33 24.24
N ARG A 107 6.76 4.27 24.42
CA ARG A 107 7.64 3.25 23.81
C ARG A 107 7.16 1.82 24.12
N ARG A 108 6.61 1.58 25.32
CA ARG A 108 6.10 0.27 25.71
C ARG A 108 4.89 -0.15 24.86
N LEU A 109 3.94 0.77 24.64
CA LEU A 109 2.75 0.48 23.81
C LEU A 109 3.14 0.28 22.35
N ILE A 110 4.00 1.12 21.82
CA ILE A 110 4.51 0.99 20.45
C ILE A 110 5.18 -0.38 20.28
N LYS A 111 6.11 -0.75 21.18
CA LYS A 111 6.80 -2.04 21.10
C LYS A 111 5.82 -3.23 21.14
N LYS A 112 4.81 -3.19 22.02
CA LYS A 112 3.79 -4.25 22.11
C LYS A 112 2.99 -4.36 20.82
N PHE A 113 2.64 -3.22 20.22
CA PHE A 113 1.90 -3.22 18.96
C PHE A 113 2.77 -3.76 17.80
N LEU A 114 4.03 -3.31 17.69
CA LEU A 114 4.95 -3.80 16.67
C LEU A 114 5.23 -5.30 16.78
N GLN A 115 5.28 -5.84 17.99
CA GLN A 115 5.37 -7.29 18.20
C GLN A 115 4.12 -8.01 17.68
N ARG A 116 2.93 -7.47 17.96
CA ARG A 116 1.68 -8.06 17.51
C ARG A 116 1.54 -8.04 15.99
N ILE A 117 1.85 -6.90 15.34
CA ILE A 117 1.82 -6.82 13.87
C ILE A 117 2.87 -7.72 13.25
N GLY A 118 4.11 -7.76 13.80
CA GLY A 118 5.19 -8.61 13.32
C GLY A 118 4.83 -10.09 13.34
N SER A 119 4.08 -10.57 14.36
CA SER A 119 3.62 -11.96 14.41
C SER A 119 2.47 -12.27 13.45
N ALA A 120 1.75 -11.27 12.97
CA ALA A 120 0.69 -11.45 11.98
C ALA A 120 1.21 -11.42 10.53
N LEU A 121 2.38 -10.83 10.29
CA LEU A 121 2.95 -10.72 8.94
C LEU A 121 3.39 -12.08 8.39
N VAL A 122 2.94 -12.39 7.19
CA VAL A 122 3.30 -13.58 6.40
C VAL A 122 4.02 -13.11 5.12
N PRO A 123 5.37 -13.03 5.14
CA PRO A 123 6.14 -12.59 3.99
C PRO A 123 6.17 -13.66 2.89
N LEU A 124 5.72 -13.29 1.69
CA LEU A 124 5.65 -14.18 0.55
C LEU A 124 6.67 -13.82 -0.54
N PRO A 125 7.18 -14.81 -1.28
CA PRO A 125 7.98 -14.58 -2.46
C PRO A 125 7.12 -14.12 -3.64
N TYR A 126 7.69 -13.37 -4.59
CA TYR A 126 7.04 -13.06 -5.85
C TYR A 126 6.90 -14.29 -6.75
N HIS A 127 5.89 -14.27 -7.62
CA HIS A 127 5.64 -15.23 -8.70
C HIS A 127 5.33 -16.67 -8.25
N GLN A 128 5.02 -16.87 -6.98
CA GLN A 128 4.62 -18.18 -6.45
C GLN A 128 3.19 -18.10 -5.92
N TRP A 129 2.40 -19.15 -6.21
CA TRP A 129 1.09 -19.31 -5.63
C TRP A 129 1.20 -19.74 -4.17
N HIS A 130 0.35 -19.17 -3.35
CA HIS A 130 0.22 -19.47 -1.93
C HIS A 130 -1.26 -19.69 -1.60
N ASP A 131 -1.57 -20.84 -1.01
CA ASP A 131 -2.93 -21.16 -0.59
C ASP A 131 -3.23 -20.52 0.77
N ILE A 132 -4.41 -19.91 0.87
CA ILE A 132 -4.94 -19.40 2.14
C ILE A 132 -5.89 -20.45 2.69
N ASP A 133 -5.66 -20.89 3.93
CA ASP A 133 -6.45 -21.93 4.58
C ASP A 133 -7.97 -21.63 4.50
N GLY A 134 -8.73 -22.55 3.90
CA GLY A 134 -10.17 -22.40 3.71
C GLY A 134 -10.59 -21.27 2.76
N GLY A 135 -9.68 -20.76 1.95
CA GLY A 135 -9.89 -19.60 1.10
C GLY A 135 -9.29 -19.70 -0.29
N PRO A 136 -9.01 -18.56 -0.91
CA PRO A 136 -8.41 -18.48 -2.23
C PRO A 136 -6.92 -18.82 -2.19
N ARG A 137 -6.33 -18.96 -3.36
CA ARG A 137 -4.88 -18.87 -3.52
C ARG A 137 -4.48 -17.51 -4.07
N ILE A 138 -3.30 -17.04 -3.64
CA ILE A 138 -2.79 -15.71 -4.00
C ILE A 138 -1.42 -15.81 -4.64
N ARG A 139 -1.12 -14.89 -5.55
CA ARG A 139 0.20 -14.72 -6.16
C ARG A 139 0.56 -13.24 -6.20
N LEU A 140 1.83 -12.97 -5.95
CA LEU A 140 2.40 -11.63 -5.88
C LEU A 140 3.27 -11.36 -7.10
N SER A 141 3.12 -10.18 -7.70
CA SER A 141 4.02 -9.67 -8.75
C SER A 141 4.48 -8.26 -8.43
N PRO A 142 5.70 -7.85 -8.81
CA PRO A 142 6.18 -6.49 -8.55
C PRO A 142 5.28 -5.44 -9.19
N ALA A 143 4.89 -4.41 -8.42
CA ALA A 143 4.15 -3.25 -8.90
C ALA A 143 5.06 -2.06 -9.29
N GLY A 144 6.33 -2.07 -8.87
CA GLY A 144 7.33 -1.07 -9.29
C GLY A 144 7.14 0.33 -8.74
N HIS A 145 6.27 0.52 -7.75
CA HIS A 145 5.94 1.81 -7.15
C HIS A 145 6.91 2.22 -6.03
N VAL A 146 7.07 1.34 -5.03
CA VAL A 146 8.08 1.45 -3.97
C VAL A 146 8.68 0.09 -3.68
N LEU A 147 9.74 0.05 -2.86
CA LEU A 147 10.37 -1.21 -2.47
C LEU A 147 9.33 -2.14 -1.81
N GLY A 148 9.11 -3.29 -2.42
CA GLY A 148 8.15 -4.28 -1.93
C GLY A 148 6.74 -4.13 -2.47
N SER A 149 6.42 -3.09 -3.24
CA SER A 149 5.09 -2.91 -3.83
C SER A 149 4.67 -4.09 -4.72
N THR A 150 3.40 -4.44 -4.63
CA THR A 150 2.88 -5.73 -5.10
C THR A 150 1.53 -5.58 -5.79
N ILE A 151 1.42 -6.18 -6.96
CA ILE A 151 0.15 -6.56 -7.59
C ILE A 151 -0.25 -7.92 -7.02
N PHE A 152 -1.46 -8.03 -6.51
CA PHE A 152 -2.02 -9.31 -6.06
C PHE A 152 -2.94 -9.92 -7.10
N GLU A 153 -2.71 -11.17 -7.41
CA GLU A 153 -3.65 -12.05 -8.11
C GLU A 153 -4.30 -12.95 -7.05
N VAL A 154 -5.63 -12.98 -7.04
CA VAL A 154 -6.45 -13.76 -6.11
C VAL A 154 -7.33 -14.70 -6.93
N GLU A 155 -7.05 -15.99 -6.86
CA GLU A 155 -7.90 -17.02 -7.49
C GLU A 155 -8.84 -17.59 -6.42
N LEU A 156 -10.13 -17.33 -6.59
CA LEU A 156 -11.18 -17.79 -5.69
C LEU A 156 -11.43 -19.30 -5.83
N PRO A 157 -12.01 -19.96 -4.82
CA PRO A 157 -12.39 -21.38 -4.92
C PRO A 157 -13.33 -21.70 -6.10
N SER A 158 -14.10 -20.72 -6.58
CA SER A 158 -14.95 -20.80 -7.77
C SER A 158 -14.17 -20.81 -9.10
N GLY A 159 -12.86 -20.54 -9.07
CA GLY A 159 -12.00 -20.42 -10.24
C GLY A 159 -11.93 -19.01 -10.84
N GLU A 160 -12.69 -18.05 -10.33
CA GLU A 160 -12.62 -16.64 -10.76
C GLU A 160 -11.34 -16.00 -10.25
N THR A 161 -10.70 -15.20 -11.10
CA THR A 161 -9.45 -14.47 -10.77
C THR A 161 -9.71 -12.99 -10.62
N VAL A 162 -9.33 -12.43 -9.48
CA VAL A 162 -9.38 -11.00 -9.19
C VAL A 162 -7.95 -10.46 -9.06
N VAL A 163 -7.68 -9.33 -9.71
CA VAL A 163 -6.38 -8.65 -9.60
C VAL A 163 -6.54 -7.31 -8.91
N PHE A 164 -5.69 -7.05 -7.93
CA PHE A 164 -5.54 -5.75 -7.27
C PHE A 164 -4.18 -5.18 -7.61
N SER A 165 -4.15 -4.03 -8.27
CA SER A 165 -2.90 -3.40 -8.71
C SER A 165 -2.07 -2.85 -7.55
N GLY A 166 -2.69 -2.45 -6.42
CA GLY A 166 -2.08 -1.47 -5.55
C GLY A 166 -1.68 -0.24 -6.37
N ASP A 167 -0.70 0.52 -5.91
CA ASP A 167 -0.10 1.60 -6.67
C ASP A 167 0.95 1.06 -7.64
N VAL A 168 0.92 1.53 -8.89
CA VAL A 168 1.77 1.04 -9.97
C VAL A 168 2.83 2.07 -10.34
N GLY A 169 4.07 1.65 -10.34
CA GLY A 169 5.20 2.50 -10.74
C GLY A 169 5.33 2.67 -12.26
N THR A 170 6.05 3.70 -12.66
CA THR A 170 6.27 4.04 -14.09
C THR A 170 7.16 3.04 -14.84
N GLY A 171 7.84 2.14 -14.12
CA GLY A 171 8.81 1.21 -14.71
C GLY A 171 10.15 1.83 -15.14
N SER A 172 10.34 3.12 -14.89
CA SER A 172 11.57 3.87 -15.21
C SER A 172 12.48 4.10 -14.01
N ASP A 173 12.10 3.67 -12.81
CA ASP A 173 12.92 3.79 -11.61
C ASP A 173 14.11 2.81 -11.68
N PRO A 174 15.36 3.30 -11.54
CA PRO A 174 16.57 2.44 -11.65
C PRO A 174 16.76 1.52 -10.44
N LEU A 175 16.12 1.80 -9.29
CA LEU A 175 16.27 1.04 -8.05
C LEU A 175 15.18 -0.02 -7.86
N LEU A 176 14.07 0.10 -8.58
CA LEU A 176 12.90 -0.76 -8.41
C LEU A 176 12.76 -1.77 -9.57
N LYS A 177 12.18 -2.91 -9.26
CA LYS A 177 11.75 -3.84 -10.30
C LYS A 177 10.62 -3.19 -11.09
N LYS A 178 10.66 -3.33 -12.41
CA LYS A 178 9.56 -2.88 -13.28
C LYS A 178 8.26 -3.57 -12.90
N PRO A 179 7.11 -2.88 -13.04
CA PRO A 179 5.82 -3.51 -12.86
C PRO A 179 5.65 -4.65 -13.86
N VAL A 180 5.07 -5.74 -13.40
CA VAL A 180 4.77 -6.92 -14.22
C VAL A 180 3.28 -6.88 -14.54
N SER A 181 2.94 -6.88 -15.83
CA SER A 181 1.54 -6.96 -16.25
C SER A 181 0.90 -8.23 -15.69
N PRO A 182 -0.25 -8.11 -15.02
CA PRO A 182 -0.97 -9.29 -14.57
C PRO A 182 -1.48 -10.09 -15.77
N PRO A 183 -1.68 -11.40 -15.62
CA PRO A 183 -2.36 -12.18 -16.62
C PRO A 183 -3.83 -11.75 -16.73
N LYS A 184 -4.57 -12.41 -17.62
CA LYS A 184 -6.01 -12.21 -17.75
C LYS A 184 -6.70 -12.44 -16.40
N ALA A 185 -7.55 -11.50 -16.00
CA ALA A 185 -8.40 -11.59 -14.81
C ALA A 185 -9.87 -11.40 -15.18
N ASP A 186 -10.76 -11.97 -14.36
CA ASP A 186 -12.20 -11.75 -14.49
C ASP A 186 -12.61 -10.40 -13.93
N LEU A 187 -11.90 -9.92 -12.90
CA LEU A 187 -12.05 -8.58 -12.31
C LEU A 187 -10.69 -7.94 -12.06
N LEU A 188 -10.52 -6.70 -12.51
CA LEU A 188 -9.34 -5.89 -12.24
C LEU A 188 -9.72 -4.67 -11.39
N VAL A 189 -9.10 -4.53 -10.23
CA VAL A 189 -9.12 -3.32 -9.38
C VAL A 189 -7.82 -2.58 -9.64
N LEU A 190 -7.90 -1.48 -10.38
CA LEU A 190 -6.77 -0.71 -10.87
C LEU A 190 -6.78 0.69 -10.26
N GLU A 191 -5.63 1.15 -9.76
CA GLU A 191 -5.46 2.54 -9.39
C GLU A 191 -5.64 3.48 -10.59
N SER A 192 -6.06 4.71 -10.33
CA SER A 192 -6.24 5.74 -11.35
C SER A 192 -5.87 7.14 -10.87
N THR A 193 -4.87 7.24 -10.00
CA THR A 193 -4.40 8.49 -9.37
C THR A 193 -4.14 9.60 -10.39
N TYR A 194 -3.59 9.26 -11.52
CA TYR A 194 -3.32 10.14 -12.64
C TYR A 194 -4.08 9.74 -13.92
N GLY A 195 -5.19 9.02 -13.78
CA GLY A 195 -5.95 8.51 -14.92
C GLY A 195 -6.56 9.59 -15.84
N ASP A 196 -6.68 10.80 -15.35
CA ASP A 196 -7.19 11.98 -16.06
C ASP A 196 -6.09 12.92 -16.59
N LYS A 197 -4.80 12.56 -16.45
CA LYS A 197 -3.68 13.46 -16.73
C LYS A 197 -2.64 12.83 -17.65
N LEU A 198 -2.11 13.64 -18.54
CA LEU A 198 -0.91 13.33 -19.30
C LEU A 198 0.31 13.89 -18.57
N HIS A 199 1.28 13.03 -18.28
CA HIS A 199 2.55 13.48 -17.73
C HIS A 199 3.41 14.17 -18.79
N GLU A 200 4.18 15.16 -18.35
CA GLU A 200 5.20 15.79 -19.20
C GLU A 200 6.28 14.79 -19.62
N SER A 201 6.90 15.06 -20.79
CA SER A 201 8.03 14.25 -21.27
C SER A 201 9.14 14.14 -20.21
N THR A 202 9.67 12.93 -20.09
CA THR A 202 10.80 12.65 -19.18
C THR A 202 12.16 13.02 -19.79
N SER A 203 12.23 13.28 -21.12
CA SER A 203 13.47 13.46 -21.88
C SER A 203 14.37 14.59 -21.38
N ASP A 204 13.78 15.64 -20.79
CA ASP A 204 14.52 16.83 -20.35
C ASP A 204 14.46 17.06 -18.83
N ARG A 205 14.04 16.06 -18.04
CA ARG A 205 13.91 16.22 -16.57
C ARG A 205 15.21 16.64 -15.90
N GLU A 206 16.31 16.01 -16.24
CA GLU A 206 17.63 16.30 -15.67
C GLU A 206 18.05 17.73 -15.99
N LYS A 207 17.94 18.14 -17.27
CA LYS A 207 18.29 19.51 -17.68
C LYS A 207 17.40 20.56 -17.02
N ARG A 208 16.11 20.28 -16.86
CA ARG A 208 15.19 21.19 -16.16
C ARG A 208 15.52 21.31 -14.69
N LEU A 209 15.83 20.21 -14.01
CA LEU A 209 16.25 20.20 -12.62
C LEU A 209 17.58 20.92 -12.45
N GLU A 210 18.58 20.65 -13.32
CA GLU A 210 19.86 21.33 -13.34
C GLU A 210 19.68 22.86 -13.48
N LYS A 211 18.83 23.29 -14.42
CA LYS A 211 18.52 24.70 -14.62
C LYS A 211 17.94 25.35 -13.36
N VAL A 212 16.93 24.71 -12.72
CA VAL A 212 16.32 25.24 -11.49
C VAL A 212 17.37 25.39 -10.39
N ILE A 213 18.23 24.38 -10.19
CA ILE A 213 19.29 24.42 -9.17
C ILE A 213 20.29 25.53 -9.48
N ARG A 214 20.76 25.65 -10.73
CA ARG A 214 21.71 26.71 -11.13
C ARG A 214 21.14 28.11 -10.97
N ASP A 215 19.91 28.34 -11.41
CA ASP A 215 19.25 29.64 -11.30
C ASP A 215 19.08 30.02 -9.82
N THR A 216 18.66 29.09 -8.97
CA THR A 216 18.51 29.30 -7.52
C THR A 216 19.83 29.60 -6.82
N LEU A 217 20.91 28.92 -7.20
CA LEU A 217 22.24 29.18 -6.64
C LEU A 217 22.81 30.51 -7.09
N ALA A 218 22.49 30.96 -8.31
CA ALA A 218 22.99 32.22 -8.87
C ALA A 218 22.42 33.45 -8.14
N ASP A 219 21.21 33.36 -7.60
CA ASP A 219 20.57 34.43 -6.83
C ASP A 219 20.71 34.28 -5.29
N GLY A 220 21.45 33.26 -4.83
CA GLY A 220 21.65 32.95 -3.41
C GLY A 220 20.43 32.33 -2.74
N GLY A 221 19.49 31.85 -3.49
CA GLY A 221 18.28 31.18 -3.00
C GLY A 221 18.50 29.74 -2.51
N VAL A 222 17.42 29.11 -2.08
CA VAL A 222 17.40 27.71 -1.59
C VAL A 222 16.38 26.90 -2.38
N THR A 223 16.82 25.77 -2.94
CA THR A 223 15.93 24.80 -3.58
C THR A 223 15.40 23.82 -2.54
N ILE A 224 14.08 23.76 -2.35
CA ILE A 224 13.42 22.82 -1.45
C ILE A 224 12.82 21.70 -2.29
N ILE A 225 13.27 20.45 -2.04
CA ILE A 225 12.80 19.26 -2.73
C ILE A 225 12.00 18.42 -1.74
N PRO A 226 10.64 18.39 -1.84
CA PRO A 226 9.86 17.49 -1.00
C PRO A 226 10.11 16.04 -1.40
N ALA A 227 10.38 15.19 -0.41
CA ALA A 227 10.66 13.78 -0.62
C ALA A 227 9.99 12.93 0.45
N PHE A 228 9.39 11.81 0.03
CA PHE A 228 8.92 10.80 0.97
C PHE A 228 10.11 10.04 1.57
N SER A 229 9.93 9.47 2.78
CA SER A 229 10.96 8.69 3.47
C SER A 229 11.40 7.44 2.72
N LEU A 230 10.52 6.88 1.89
CA LEU A 230 10.82 5.76 0.99
C LEU A 230 10.96 6.27 -0.44
N GLY A 231 12.01 5.86 -1.13
CA GLY A 231 12.30 6.28 -2.50
C GLY A 231 13.39 7.36 -2.55
N LEU A 232 13.04 8.60 -2.87
CA LEU A 232 14.01 9.66 -3.16
C LEU A 232 15.00 9.95 -2.01
N SER A 233 14.57 9.83 -0.75
CA SER A 233 15.45 10.03 0.41
C SER A 233 16.55 8.98 0.55
N LEU A 234 16.34 7.77 0.04
CA LEU A 234 17.34 6.69 0.07
C LEU A 234 18.54 6.93 -0.85
N ILE A 235 18.40 7.79 -1.85
CA ILE A 235 19.48 8.13 -2.79
C ILE A 235 20.59 8.93 -2.09
N HIS A 236 20.28 9.59 -0.97
CA HIS A 236 21.22 10.45 -0.23
C HIS A 236 21.91 9.74 0.95
N ILE A 237 21.56 8.47 1.19
CA ILE A 237 22.17 7.64 2.23
C ILE A 237 23.23 6.71 1.61
#